data_b6f242dfcffa3fe8bc4a00445567fc6a
#
_entry.id   b6f242dfcffa3fe8bc4a00445567fc6a
#
_cell.length_a   1.000
_cell.length_b   1.000
_cell.length_c   1.000
_cell.angle_alpha   90.00
_cell.angle_beta   90.00
_cell.angle_gamma   90.00
#
_symmetry.space_group_name_H-M   'P 1'
#
loop_
_entity.id
_entity.type
_entity.pdbx_description
1 polymer ?
#
loop_
_entity_poly.entity_id
_entity_poly.type
_entity_poly.pdbx_seq_one_letter_code
_entity_poly.pdbx_strand_id
1 'polypeptide(L)'
;MDWENKAHALADQVTDPDSRWLAPVARVARHQLVPRWWDVDDSERWVLRDGPSDPEAWAEAAYADRSLITRVGTLHADRAEPDAQPEGQPTSSATLPSLIVRMLRHGRLGEGLSLLDLGTGAGGLTAYACHRFGDAYVTSLDVDAYLVSVAGERLASMGYHPKMITADATEHVPGSYERIVSTVALSPGPGLRAVLGALELGGRIATTLARTSLIITGWKHPNGDVVGQVERDMAGFMITRSGDDYPPALAELFALAHDADGEQTSTGRYPVVDVANAWELRSMLEVAAPGVELGYATSGRQRTAYLVHSDGSWARASAHWTDPPEVHQSGPQRLWDALERIRNRLNAEGALPLLGAQVRITPDGVCHLSRGRWHVSMGAL
;
A
#
# COMPACT_ATOMS: atom_id res chain seq x y z
N MET A 1 -26.99 -7.81 -15.96
CA MET A 1 -26.40 -6.89 -14.95
C MET A 1 -26.45 -5.46 -15.49
N ASP A 2 -27.12 -4.55 -14.79
CA ASP A 2 -27.11 -3.10 -15.11
C ASP A 2 -25.88 -2.45 -14.46
N TRP A 3 -24.72 -2.71 -15.05
CA TRP A 3 -23.46 -2.24 -14.50
C TRP A 3 -23.18 -0.76 -14.85
N GLU A 4 -23.72 -0.26 -15.96
CA GLU A 4 -23.44 1.10 -16.42
C GLU A 4 -23.98 2.15 -15.46
N ASN A 5 -25.22 1.99 -14.98
CA ASN A 5 -25.79 2.88 -13.97
C ASN A 5 -25.01 2.83 -12.64
N LYS A 6 -24.56 1.63 -12.21
CA LYS A 6 -23.72 1.49 -11.01
C LYS A 6 -22.35 2.16 -11.19
N ALA A 7 -21.73 2.04 -12.38
CA ALA A 7 -20.47 2.68 -12.71
C ALA A 7 -20.59 4.22 -12.72
N HIS A 8 -21.70 4.76 -13.25
CA HIS A 8 -21.99 6.20 -13.20
C HIS A 8 -22.17 6.67 -11.76
N ALA A 9 -22.95 5.99 -10.96
CA ALA A 9 -23.14 6.32 -9.54
C ALA A 9 -21.81 6.30 -8.76
N LEU A 10 -20.95 5.32 -9.02
CA LEU A 10 -19.61 5.26 -8.44
C LEU A 10 -18.76 6.45 -8.90
N ALA A 11 -18.80 6.81 -10.19
CA ALA A 11 -18.04 7.94 -10.72
C ALA A 11 -18.46 9.26 -10.05
N ASP A 12 -19.74 9.48 -9.89
CA ASP A 12 -20.28 10.66 -9.17
C ASP A 12 -19.87 10.68 -7.69
N GLN A 13 -19.74 9.51 -7.07
CA GLN A 13 -19.29 9.39 -5.68
C GLN A 13 -17.81 9.71 -5.49
N VAL A 14 -16.94 9.26 -6.42
CA VAL A 14 -15.48 9.28 -6.24
C VAL A 14 -14.75 10.36 -7.03
N THR A 15 -15.48 11.12 -7.84
CA THR A 15 -14.91 12.23 -8.61
C THR A 15 -15.79 13.48 -8.54
N ASP A 16 -15.16 14.65 -8.72
CA ASP A 16 -15.91 15.89 -8.94
C ASP A 16 -16.58 15.88 -10.32
N PRO A 17 -17.73 16.58 -10.53
CA PRO A 17 -18.46 16.60 -11.80
C PRO A 17 -17.61 17.04 -13.01
N ASP A 18 -16.67 17.96 -12.79
CA ASP A 18 -15.74 18.46 -13.83
C ASP A 18 -14.43 17.67 -13.90
N SER A 19 -14.35 16.55 -13.20
CA SER A 19 -13.14 15.73 -13.16
C SER A 19 -12.91 15.04 -14.50
N ARG A 20 -11.69 15.15 -15.00
CA ARG A 20 -11.24 14.36 -16.16
C ARG A 20 -11.27 12.84 -15.94
N TRP A 21 -11.45 12.40 -14.70
CA TRP A 21 -11.52 11.00 -14.32
C TRP A 21 -12.94 10.47 -14.19
N LEU A 22 -13.96 11.32 -14.29
CA LEU A 22 -15.37 10.92 -14.24
C LEU A 22 -15.67 9.89 -15.34
N ALA A 23 -15.35 10.22 -16.61
CA ALA A 23 -15.62 9.32 -17.73
C ALA A 23 -14.86 7.98 -17.65
N PRO A 24 -13.55 7.91 -17.31
CA PRO A 24 -12.86 6.65 -17.08
C PRO A 24 -13.54 5.78 -16.02
N VAL A 25 -13.93 6.33 -14.87
CA VAL A 25 -14.59 5.55 -13.82
C VAL A 25 -15.99 5.08 -14.25
N ALA A 26 -16.75 5.93 -14.95
CA ALA A 26 -18.11 5.62 -15.40
C ALA A 26 -18.18 4.60 -16.54
N ARG A 27 -17.11 4.45 -17.35
CA ARG A 27 -17.16 3.67 -18.59
C ARG A 27 -16.30 2.40 -18.57
N VAL A 28 -15.35 2.28 -17.64
CA VAL A 28 -14.58 1.05 -17.49
C VAL A 28 -15.43 0.00 -16.77
N ALA A 29 -15.60 -1.14 -17.43
CA ALA A 29 -16.36 -2.28 -16.89
C ALA A 29 -15.57 -3.00 -15.78
N ARG A 30 -15.44 -2.35 -14.58
CA ARG A 30 -14.61 -2.82 -13.47
C ARG A 30 -14.91 -4.26 -13.06
N HIS A 31 -16.16 -4.71 -13.15
CA HIS A 31 -16.53 -6.09 -12.85
C HIS A 31 -15.76 -7.10 -13.71
N GLN A 32 -15.46 -6.80 -14.99
CA GLN A 32 -14.68 -7.70 -15.84
C GLN A 32 -13.23 -7.84 -15.39
N LEU A 33 -12.67 -6.84 -14.70
CA LEU A 33 -11.34 -6.90 -14.12
C LEU A 33 -11.26 -7.77 -12.86
N VAL A 34 -12.39 -8.02 -12.18
CA VAL A 34 -12.44 -8.75 -10.92
C VAL A 34 -13.61 -9.73 -10.89
N PRO A 35 -13.58 -10.81 -11.71
CA PRO A 35 -14.66 -11.79 -11.72
C PRO A 35 -14.74 -12.60 -10.45
N ARG A 36 -13.62 -12.81 -9.75
CA ARG A 36 -13.56 -13.55 -8.48
C ARG A 36 -12.67 -12.82 -7.48
N TRP A 37 -13.04 -12.85 -6.20
CA TRP A 37 -12.28 -12.20 -5.14
C TRP A 37 -12.44 -12.92 -3.81
N TRP A 38 -11.52 -12.66 -2.89
CA TRP A 38 -11.58 -13.08 -1.51
C TRP A 38 -12.27 -12.01 -0.66
N ASP A 39 -13.20 -12.43 0.15
CA ASP A 39 -13.83 -11.64 1.20
C ASP A 39 -13.58 -12.31 2.56
N VAL A 40 -13.90 -11.66 3.66
CA VAL A 40 -13.74 -12.21 5.00
C VAL A 40 -15.12 -12.34 5.64
N ASP A 41 -15.44 -13.52 6.20
CA ASP A 41 -16.69 -13.75 6.92
C ASP A 41 -16.64 -13.23 8.37
N ASP A 42 -17.77 -13.31 9.08
CA ASP A 42 -17.90 -12.90 10.48
C ASP A 42 -16.97 -13.69 11.44
N SER A 43 -16.41 -14.81 10.98
CA SER A 43 -15.45 -15.64 11.73
C SER A 43 -14.00 -15.37 11.32
N GLU A 44 -13.75 -14.26 10.63
CA GLU A 44 -12.43 -13.86 10.11
C GLU A 44 -11.79 -14.89 9.13
N ARG A 45 -12.60 -15.73 8.46
CA ARG A 45 -12.11 -16.70 7.48
C ARG A 45 -12.28 -16.16 6.06
N TRP A 46 -11.34 -16.49 5.19
CA TRP A 46 -11.44 -16.17 3.78
C TRP A 46 -12.60 -16.92 3.11
N VAL A 47 -13.40 -16.20 2.35
CA VAL A 47 -14.51 -16.73 1.55
C VAL A 47 -14.32 -16.29 0.11
N LEU A 48 -14.29 -17.28 -0.79
CA LEU A 48 -14.24 -17.01 -2.21
C LEU A 48 -15.59 -16.51 -2.72
N ARG A 49 -15.56 -15.38 -3.41
CA ARG A 49 -16.71 -14.83 -4.12
C ARG A 49 -16.54 -15.06 -5.61
N ASP A 50 -17.58 -15.56 -6.26
CA ASP A 50 -17.64 -15.85 -7.69
C ASP A 50 -18.73 -14.98 -8.32
N GLY A 51 -18.30 -13.92 -9.04
CA GLY A 51 -19.19 -12.93 -9.62
C GLY A 51 -20.15 -13.51 -10.67
N PRO A 52 -19.71 -14.35 -11.64
CA PRO A 52 -20.59 -15.00 -12.58
C PRO A 52 -21.71 -15.82 -11.95
N SER A 53 -21.48 -16.41 -10.77
CA SER A 53 -22.49 -17.20 -10.04
C SER A 53 -23.52 -16.32 -9.32
N ASP A 54 -23.18 -15.07 -8.98
CA ASP A 54 -24.08 -14.08 -8.36
C ASP A 54 -23.85 -12.70 -9.01
N PRO A 55 -24.48 -12.42 -10.16
CA PRO A 55 -24.28 -11.18 -10.89
C PRO A 55 -24.71 -9.91 -10.15
N GLU A 56 -25.62 -10.00 -9.19
CA GLU A 56 -26.07 -8.84 -8.40
C GLU A 56 -25.02 -8.47 -7.35
N ALA A 57 -24.60 -9.42 -6.53
CA ALA A 57 -23.53 -9.23 -5.57
C ALA A 57 -22.20 -8.81 -6.24
N TRP A 58 -21.93 -9.36 -7.44
CA TRP A 58 -20.77 -8.95 -8.23
C TRP A 58 -20.83 -7.49 -8.63
N ALA A 59 -21.97 -7.03 -9.17
CA ALA A 59 -22.14 -5.63 -9.53
C ALA A 59 -22.01 -4.72 -8.29
N GLU A 60 -22.58 -5.10 -7.16
CA GLU A 60 -22.45 -4.32 -5.93
C GLU A 60 -21.01 -4.24 -5.44
N ALA A 61 -20.30 -5.36 -5.40
CA ALA A 61 -18.90 -5.38 -4.99
C ALA A 61 -18.00 -4.61 -5.96
N ALA A 62 -18.16 -4.82 -7.26
CA ALA A 62 -17.32 -4.21 -8.29
C ALA A 62 -17.51 -2.69 -8.39
N TYR A 63 -18.71 -2.18 -8.12
CA TYR A 63 -19.02 -0.74 -8.20
C TYR A 63 -19.18 -0.06 -6.84
N ALA A 64 -18.74 -0.70 -5.76
CA ALA A 64 -18.48 -0.04 -4.48
C ALA A 64 -17.08 0.56 -4.46
N ASP A 65 -16.90 1.68 -3.74
CA ASP A 65 -15.59 2.28 -3.49
C ASP A 65 -14.83 1.49 -2.41
N ARG A 66 -14.47 0.25 -2.74
CA ARG A 66 -13.69 -0.66 -1.89
C ARG A 66 -12.69 -1.46 -2.70
N SER A 67 -11.60 -1.88 -2.04
CA SER A 67 -10.67 -2.85 -2.62
C SER A 67 -11.25 -4.26 -2.53
N LEU A 68 -11.00 -5.08 -3.56
CA LEU A 68 -11.37 -6.48 -3.61
C LEU A 68 -10.09 -7.31 -3.71
N ILE A 69 -9.86 -8.21 -2.76
CA ILE A 69 -8.63 -9.01 -2.70
C ILE A 69 -8.68 -10.09 -3.77
N THR A 70 -7.70 -10.09 -4.67
CA THR A 70 -7.64 -11.05 -5.80
C THR A 70 -6.63 -12.15 -5.58
N ARG A 71 -5.72 -12.01 -4.61
CA ARG A 71 -4.73 -13.03 -4.24
C ARG A 71 -4.38 -12.93 -2.76
N VAL A 72 -4.32 -14.09 -2.08
CA VAL A 72 -3.86 -14.23 -0.70
C VAL A 72 -2.73 -15.25 -0.68
N GLY A 73 -1.60 -14.92 -0.08
CA GLY A 73 -0.39 -15.71 -0.18
C GLY A 73 -0.06 -16.01 -1.64
N THR A 74 -0.04 -17.28 -2.01
CA THR A 74 0.20 -17.76 -3.39
C THR A 74 -1.07 -18.08 -4.17
N LEU A 75 -2.27 -17.99 -3.55
CA LEU A 75 -3.52 -18.45 -4.16
C LEU A 75 -4.32 -17.30 -4.78
N HIS A 76 -4.43 -17.30 -6.11
CA HIS A 76 -5.31 -16.41 -6.85
C HIS A 76 -6.77 -16.82 -6.69
N ALA A 77 -7.68 -15.87 -6.48
CA ALA A 77 -9.11 -16.09 -6.43
C ALA A 77 -9.65 -16.75 -7.72
N ASP A 78 -9.10 -16.37 -8.87
CA ASP A 78 -9.48 -16.91 -10.17
C ASP A 78 -9.22 -18.43 -10.31
N ARG A 79 -8.24 -18.96 -9.57
CA ARG A 79 -7.78 -20.37 -9.63
C ARG A 79 -8.20 -21.21 -8.43
N ALA A 80 -8.88 -20.57 -7.48
CA ALA A 80 -9.25 -21.21 -6.24
C ALA A 80 -10.47 -22.12 -6.41
N GLU A 81 -10.47 -23.26 -5.71
CA GLU A 81 -11.65 -24.08 -5.54
C GLU A 81 -12.65 -23.38 -4.59
N PRO A 82 -13.95 -23.67 -4.66
CA PRO A 82 -14.97 -22.96 -3.89
C PRO A 82 -14.80 -22.97 -2.37
N ASP A 83 -14.20 -24.02 -1.83
CA ASP A 83 -13.97 -24.26 -0.40
C ASP A 83 -12.51 -23.98 0.04
N ALA A 84 -11.70 -23.42 -0.86
CA ALA A 84 -10.30 -23.13 -0.56
C ALA A 84 -10.17 -22.13 0.58
N GLN A 85 -9.20 -22.37 1.47
CA GLN A 85 -8.81 -21.47 2.56
C GLN A 85 -7.35 -21.04 2.33
N PRO A 86 -7.11 -19.87 1.74
CA PRO A 86 -5.76 -19.41 1.50
C PRO A 86 -5.07 -19.03 2.80
N GLU A 87 -3.76 -19.27 2.84
CA GLU A 87 -2.89 -18.87 3.94
C GLU A 87 -2.01 -17.68 3.52
N GLY A 88 -1.53 -16.92 4.48
CA GLY A 88 -0.65 -15.77 4.25
C GLY A 88 -1.38 -14.43 4.20
N GLN A 89 -0.67 -13.42 3.71
CA GLN A 89 -1.17 -12.06 3.60
C GLN A 89 -1.76 -11.80 2.21
N PRO A 90 -2.68 -10.83 2.06
CA PRO A 90 -3.08 -10.35 0.75
C PRO A 90 -1.88 -9.89 -0.08
N THR A 91 -1.74 -10.41 -1.29
CA THR A 91 -0.63 -10.13 -2.22
C THR A 91 -1.08 -9.49 -3.53
N SER A 92 -2.38 -9.40 -3.80
CA SER A 92 -2.97 -8.63 -4.91
C SER A 92 -4.41 -8.23 -4.61
N SER A 93 -4.83 -7.09 -5.18
CA SER A 93 -6.21 -6.61 -5.10
C SER A 93 -6.61 -5.80 -6.32
N ALA A 94 -7.93 -5.71 -6.56
CA ALA A 94 -8.52 -4.64 -7.35
C ALA A 94 -8.70 -3.42 -6.43
N THR A 95 -7.77 -2.49 -6.49
CA THR A 95 -7.74 -1.28 -5.65
C THR A 95 -9.04 -0.49 -5.74
N LEU A 96 -9.47 0.13 -4.63
CA LEU A 96 -10.67 0.98 -4.62
C LEU A 96 -10.55 2.15 -5.59
N PRO A 97 -11.63 2.48 -6.32
CA PRO A 97 -11.62 3.48 -7.40
C PRO A 97 -11.19 4.88 -6.97
N SER A 98 -11.64 5.36 -5.82
CA SER A 98 -11.24 6.69 -5.31
C SER A 98 -9.73 6.80 -5.09
N LEU A 99 -9.07 5.73 -4.63
CA LEU A 99 -7.63 5.72 -4.44
C LEU A 99 -6.87 5.68 -5.78
N ILE A 100 -7.36 4.90 -6.76
CA ILE A 100 -6.79 4.90 -8.12
C ILE A 100 -6.84 6.32 -8.70
N VAL A 101 -8.01 6.97 -8.67
CA VAL A 101 -8.20 8.35 -9.17
C VAL A 101 -7.25 9.32 -8.45
N ARG A 102 -7.11 9.19 -7.13
CA ARG A 102 -6.21 10.02 -6.34
C ARG A 102 -4.73 9.83 -6.74
N MET A 103 -4.27 8.60 -6.92
CA MET A 103 -2.90 8.31 -7.35
C MET A 103 -2.63 8.83 -8.77
N LEU A 104 -3.59 8.68 -9.69
CA LEU A 104 -3.50 9.25 -11.04
C LEU A 104 -3.45 10.79 -11.03
N ARG A 105 -4.18 11.45 -10.13
CA ARG A 105 -4.11 12.91 -9.91
C ARG A 105 -2.73 13.33 -9.40
N HIS A 106 -2.18 12.59 -8.43
CA HIS A 106 -0.82 12.82 -7.92
C HIS A 106 0.26 12.63 -9.00
N GLY A 107 0.06 11.69 -9.94
CA GLY A 107 0.93 11.49 -11.10
C GLY A 107 0.99 12.70 -12.05
N ARG A 108 0.01 13.62 -12.03
CA ARG A 108 -0.10 14.78 -12.93
C ARG A 108 0.06 14.38 -14.40
N LEU A 109 -0.73 13.40 -14.80
CA LEU A 109 -0.73 12.86 -16.16
C LEU A 109 -1.24 13.89 -17.16
N GLY A 110 -0.70 13.86 -18.38
CA GLY A 110 -1.06 14.69 -19.51
C GLY A 110 -1.13 13.88 -20.80
N GLU A 111 -1.69 14.45 -21.85
CA GLU A 111 -1.74 13.82 -23.17
C GLU A 111 -0.33 13.66 -23.77
N GLY A 112 -0.09 12.52 -24.38
CA GLY A 112 1.18 12.20 -25.02
C GLY A 112 2.32 11.80 -24.06
N LEU A 113 2.09 11.81 -22.74
CA LEU A 113 3.11 11.41 -21.76
C LEU A 113 3.09 9.90 -21.53
N SER A 114 4.27 9.30 -21.56
CA SER A 114 4.46 7.89 -21.23
C SER A 114 4.23 7.62 -19.74
N LEU A 115 3.36 6.67 -19.45
CA LEU A 115 3.00 6.23 -18.09
C LEU A 115 3.46 4.81 -17.84
N LEU A 116 4.11 4.59 -16.69
CA LEU A 116 4.24 3.29 -16.06
C LEU A 116 3.23 3.18 -14.91
N ASP A 117 2.32 2.22 -15.02
CA ASP A 117 1.53 1.69 -13.90
C ASP A 117 2.35 0.57 -13.24
N LEU A 118 2.85 0.82 -12.04
CA LEU A 118 3.64 -0.14 -11.28
C LEU A 118 2.77 -0.86 -10.25
N GLY A 119 2.58 -2.15 -10.46
CA GLY A 119 1.64 -3.01 -9.74
C GLY A 119 0.35 -3.19 -10.53
N THR A 120 0.39 -3.96 -11.62
CA THR A 120 -0.78 -4.24 -12.48
C THR A 120 -2.00 -4.68 -11.68
N GLY A 121 -1.80 -5.64 -10.75
CA GLY A 121 -2.90 -6.23 -9.98
C GLY A 121 -4.05 -6.67 -10.88
N ALA A 122 -5.26 -6.18 -10.65
CA ALA A 122 -6.43 -6.44 -11.49
C ALA A 122 -6.50 -5.56 -12.76
N GLY A 123 -5.60 -4.60 -12.96
CA GLY A 123 -5.57 -3.73 -14.15
C GLY A 123 -6.42 -2.46 -14.05
N GLY A 124 -6.92 -2.09 -12.88
CA GLY A 124 -7.85 -0.96 -12.71
C GLY A 124 -7.22 0.40 -13.05
N LEU A 125 -6.00 0.67 -12.59
CA LEU A 125 -5.28 1.92 -12.91
C LEU A 125 -4.98 1.98 -14.40
N THR A 126 -4.44 0.89 -14.96
CA THR A 126 -4.17 0.75 -16.40
C THR A 126 -5.43 1.03 -17.22
N ALA A 127 -6.59 0.44 -16.88
CA ALA A 127 -7.84 0.64 -17.60
C ALA A 127 -8.26 2.13 -17.62
N TYR A 128 -8.22 2.81 -16.46
CA TYR A 128 -8.57 4.23 -16.39
C TYR A 128 -7.59 5.10 -17.19
N ALA A 129 -6.29 4.78 -17.17
CA ALA A 129 -5.28 5.49 -17.93
C ALA A 129 -5.45 5.28 -19.45
N CYS A 130 -5.67 4.04 -19.91
CA CYS A 130 -5.95 3.72 -21.32
C CYS A 130 -7.20 4.43 -21.84
N HIS A 131 -8.28 4.40 -21.07
CA HIS A 131 -9.52 5.11 -21.42
C HIS A 131 -9.29 6.61 -21.60
N ARG A 132 -8.40 7.20 -20.80
CA ARG A 132 -8.17 8.65 -20.78
C ARG A 132 -7.14 9.12 -21.80
N PHE A 133 -6.05 8.36 -22.00
CA PHE A 133 -4.88 8.81 -22.75
C PHE A 133 -4.57 7.95 -24.00
N GLY A 134 -5.23 6.79 -24.12
CA GLY A 134 -4.92 5.81 -25.17
C GLY A 134 -3.81 4.82 -24.76
N ASP A 135 -3.88 3.64 -25.33
CA ASP A 135 -3.06 2.46 -24.95
C ASP A 135 -1.57 2.65 -25.23
N ALA A 136 -1.25 3.40 -26.31
CA ALA A 136 0.12 3.60 -26.78
C ALA A 136 1.02 4.28 -25.73
N TYR A 137 0.43 4.98 -24.79
CA TYR A 137 1.16 5.72 -23.74
C TYR A 137 1.20 5.00 -22.41
N VAL A 138 0.55 3.84 -22.28
CA VAL A 138 0.41 3.13 -21.00
C VAL A 138 1.19 1.83 -21.04
N THR A 139 2.07 1.67 -20.07
CA THR A 139 2.73 0.40 -19.75
C THR A 139 2.33 -0.01 -18.35
N SER A 140 1.99 -1.27 -18.15
CA SER A 140 1.71 -1.84 -16.84
C SER A 140 2.72 -2.95 -16.52
N LEU A 141 3.21 -2.99 -15.27
CA LEU A 141 4.24 -3.92 -14.82
C LEU A 141 3.84 -4.57 -13.50
N ASP A 142 4.02 -5.88 -13.42
CA ASP A 142 3.88 -6.65 -12.18
C ASP A 142 4.93 -7.76 -12.14
N VAL A 143 5.26 -8.20 -10.93
CA VAL A 143 6.14 -9.37 -10.72
C VAL A 143 5.41 -10.69 -11.00
N ASP A 144 4.09 -10.69 -10.87
CA ASP A 144 3.24 -11.86 -11.05
C ASP A 144 2.83 -12.03 -12.52
N ALA A 145 3.45 -13.01 -13.20
CA ALA A 145 3.18 -13.29 -14.61
C ALA A 145 1.71 -13.65 -14.91
N TYR A 146 1.03 -14.29 -13.94
CA TYR A 146 -0.39 -14.60 -14.09
C TYR A 146 -1.26 -13.34 -14.10
N LEU A 147 -1.01 -12.41 -13.15
CA LEU A 147 -1.73 -11.15 -13.10
C LEU A 147 -1.53 -10.33 -14.36
N VAL A 148 -0.28 -10.26 -14.87
CA VAL A 148 0.05 -9.57 -16.12
C VAL A 148 -0.71 -10.15 -17.30
N SER A 149 -0.73 -11.48 -17.46
CA SER A 149 -1.45 -12.17 -18.55
C SER A 149 -2.95 -11.92 -18.46
N VAL A 150 -3.54 -12.21 -17.31
CA VAL A 150 -5.00 -12.16 -17.13
C VAL A 150 -5.54 -10.73 -17.17
N ALA A 151 -4.82 -9.77 -16.61
CA ALA A 151 -5.20 -8.36 -16.73
C ALA A 151 -5.13 -7.89 -18.20
N GLY A 152 -4.08 -8.30 -18.94
CA GLY A 152 -3.96 -8.00 -20.37
C GLY A 152 -5.13 -8.56 -21.19
N GLU A 153 -5.54 -9.80 -20.96
CA GLU A 153 -6.68 -10.44 -21.62
C GLU A 153 -8.01 -9.70 -21.32
N ARG A 154 -8.23 -9.34 -20.04
CA ARG A 154 -9.41 -8.58 -19.60
C ARG A 154 -9.46 -7.17 -20.18
N LEU A 155 -8.32 -6.49 -20.20
CA LEU A 155 -8.19 -5.17 -20.85
C LEU A 155 -8.47 -5.27 -22.36
N ALA A 156 -7.91 -6.26 -23.05
CA ALA A 156 -8.16 -6.50 -24.46
C ALA A 156 -9.64 -6.78 -24.76
N SER A 157 -10.35 -7.51 -23.90
CA SER A 157 -11.79 -7.75 -24.05
C SER A 157 -12.63 -6.46 -23.97
N MET A 158 -12.10 -5.42 -23.31
CA MET A 158 -12.70 -4.08 -23.23
C MET A 158 -12.17 -3.13 -24.31
N GLY A 159 -11.30 -3.60 -25.23
CA GLY A 159 -10.72 -2.82 -26.31
C GLY A 159 -9.48 -2.01 -25.91
N TYR A 160 -8.82 -2.31 -24.79
CA TYR A 160 -7.57 -1.68 -24.35
C TYR A 160 -6.39 -2.61 -24.56
N HIS A 161 -5.33 -2.14 -25.20
CA HIS A 161 -4.13 -2.93 -25.55
C HIS A 161 -2.83 -2.25 -25.06
N PRO A 162 -2.68 -1.97 -23.75
CA PRO A 162 -1.46 -1.37 -23.23
C PRO A 162 -0.28 -2.35 -23.32
N LYS A 163 0.93 -1.84 -23.14
CA LYS A 163 2.10 -2.69 -23.01
C LYS A 163 2.11 -3.35 -21.62
N MET A 164 2.08 -4.67 -21.57
CA MET A 164 2.09 -5.47 -20.35
C MET A 164 3.47 -6.09 -20.15
N ILE A 165 4.06 -5.95 -18.95
CA ILE A 165 5.42 -6.42 -18.63
C ILE A 165 5.41 -7.24 -17.34
N THR A 166 6.00 -8.43 -17.38
CA THR A 166 6.35 -9.19 -16.17
C THR A 166 7.80 -8.91 -15.81
N ALA A 167 8.04 -8.28 -14.66
CA ALA A 167 9.39 -8.00 -14.16
C ALA A 167 9.37 -7.72 -12.65
N ASP A 168 10.49 -8.01 -11.99
CA ASP A 168 10.72 -7.62 -10.60
C ASP A 168 11.23 -6.17 -10.54
N ALA A 169 10.35 -5.26 -10.11
CA ALA A 169 10.67 -3.84 -10.01
C ALA A 169 11.67 -3.51 -8.88
N THR A 170 11.97 -4.45 -7.99
CA THR A 170 13.02 -4.27 -6.97
C THR A 170 14.41 -4.44 -7.54
N GLU A 171 14.53 -5.12 -8.68
CA GLU A 171 15.79 -5.37 -9.40
C GLU A 171 15.93 -4.42 -10.58
N HIS A 172 14.96 -4.41 -11.49
CA HIS A 172 15.00 -3.64 -12.73
C HIS A 172 13.61 -3.32 -13.28
N VAL A 173 13.42 -2.08 -13.72
CA VAL A 173 12.24 -1.63 -14.44
C VAL A 173 12.60 -1.38 -15.91
N PRO A 174 12.10 -2.20 -16.86
CA PRO A 174 12.38 -2.02 -18.29
C PRO A 174 11.75 -0.77 -18.86
N GLY A 175 12.50 -0.02 -19.67
CA GLY A 175 12.00 1.17 -20.36
C GLY A 175 12.33 2.48 -19.65
N SER A 176 11.75 3.57 -20.14
CA SER A 176 11.89 4.92 -19.61
C SER A 176 10.56 5.64 -19.70
N TYR A 177 10.17 6.35 -18.66
CA TYR A 177 8.82 6.90 -18.50
C TYR A 177 8.85 8.32 -17.95
N GLU A 178 7.99 9.16 -18.51
CA GLU A 178 7.79 10.53 -18.01
C GLU A 178 6.94 10.56 -16.73
N ARG A 179 6.11 9.51 -16.53
CA ARG A 179 5.25 9.35 -15.34
C ARG A 179 5.34 7.94 -14.82
N ILE A 180 5.52 7.81 -13.52
CA ILE A 180 5.40 6.54 -12.81
C ILE A 180 4.34 6.72 -11.71
N VAL A 181 3.29 5.91 -11.77
CA VAL A 181 2.27 5.83 -10.72
C VAL A 181 2.30 4.41 -10.18
N SER A 182 2.57 4.28 -8.89
CA SER A 182 2.70 2.98 -8.25
C SER A 182 1.53 2.72 -7.31
N THR A 183 0.89 1.56 -7.47
CA THR A 183 -0.09 1.00 -6.53
C THR A 183 0.51 -0.15 -5.71
N VAL A 184 1.84 -0.21 -5.65
CA VAL A 184 2.62 -0.99 -4.68
C VAL A 184 3.52 -0.04 -3.89
N ALA A 185 3.78 -0.36 -2.63
CA ALA A 185 4.62 0.45 -1.76
C ALA A 185 6.11 0.12 -1.99
N LEU A 186 6.92 1.15 -2.18
CA LEU A 186 8.34 1.01 -2.51
C LEU A 186 9.21 1.16 -1.26
N SER A 187 10.17 0.25 -1.10
CA SER A 187 11.16 0.33 -0.03
C SER A 187 12.25 1.35 -0.39
N PRO A 188 12.61 2.27 0.53
CA PRO A 188 13.79 3.10 0.37
C PRO A 188 15.07 2.28 0.15
N GLY A 189 16.03 2.83 -0.60
CA GLY A 189 17.24 2.13 -1.01
C GLY A 189 17.06 1.40 -2.35
N PRO A 190 17.40 0.09 -2.45
CA PRO A 190 17.42 -0.63 -3.72
C PRO A 190 16.09 -0.59 -4.50
N GLY A 191 14.95 -0.73 -3.81
CA GLY A 191 13.63 -0.71 -4.47
C GLY A 191 13.32 0.63 -5.16
N LEU A 192 13.51 1.73 -4.45
CA LEU A 192 13.37 3.07 -5.08
C LEU A 192 14.40 3.28 -6.19
N ARG A 193 15.66 2.89 -5.99
CA ARG A 193 16.72 3.05 -7.00
C ARG A 193 16.35 2.43 -8.35
N ALA A 194 15.85 1.19 -8.35
CA ALA A 194 15.48 0.49 -9.57
C ALA A 194 14.35 1.22 -10.33
N VAL A 195 13.32 1.68 -9.61
CA VAL A 195 12.17 2.40 -10.18
C VAL A 195 12.60 3.79 -10.68
N LEU A 196 13.42 4.53 -9.92
CA LEU A 196 13.90 5.84 -10.33
C LEU A 196 14.87 5.79 -11.52
N GLY A 197 15.51 4.64 -11.75
CA GLY A 197 16.29 4.38 -12.96
C GLY A 197 15.46 4.51 -14.24
N ALA A 198 14.19 4.08 -14.20
CA ALA A 198 13.26 4.15 -15.34
C ALA A 198 12.49 5.48 -15.42
N LEU A 199 12.59 6.38 -14.46
CA LEU A 199 11.99 7.70 -14.51
C LEU A 199 12.86 8.65 -15.34
N GLU A 200 12.30 9.33 -16.32
CA GLU A 200 13.00 10.32 -17.14
C GLU A 200 13.37 11.58 -16.36
N LEU A 201 14.38 12.31 -16.83
CA LEU A 201 14.67 13.66 -16.30
C LEU A 201 13.47 14.58 -16.57
N GLY A 202 13.03 15.31 -15.56
CA GLY A 202 11.79 16.08 -15.60
C GLY A 202 10.51 15.21 -15.46
N GLY A 203 10.67 13.90 -15.35
CA GLY A 203 9.56 12.99 -15.07
C GLY A 203 9.06 13.06 -13.63
N ARG A 204 7.84 12.58 -13.38
CA ARG A 204 7.19 12.60 -12.06
C ARG A 204 6.84 11.21 -11.58
N ILE A 205 7.08 10.96 -10.31
CA ILE A 205 6.64 9.77 -9.60
C ILE A 205 5.54 10.10 -8.58
N ALA A 206 4.58 9.18 -8.42
CA ALA A 206 3.63 9.12 -7.31
C ALA A 206 3.59 7.67 -6.78
N THR A 207 3.94 7.46 -5.52
CA THR A 207 4.02 6.14 -4.87
C THR A 207 3.79 6.25 -3.36
N THR A 208 3.80 5.12 -2.65
CA THR A 208 3.87 5.11 -1.19
C THR A 208 5.20 4.50 -0.72
N LEU A 209 5.65 4.91 0.46
CA LEU A 209 6.79 4.28 1.12
C LEU A 209 6.33 3.00 1.83
N ALA A 210 7.07 1.93 1.63
CA ALA A 210 6.80 0.63 2.26
C ALA A 210 6.66 0.74 3.77
N ARG A 211 5.77 -0.07 4.36
CA ARG A 211 5.42 -0.12 5.78
C ARG A 211 4.86 1.18 6.36
N THR A 212 4.69 2.22 5.53
CA THR A 212 4.03 3.48 5.91
C THR A 212 2.70 3.64 5.16
N SER A 213 1.96 4.70 5.51
CA SER A 213 0.80 5.16 4.73
C SER A 213 1.09 6.48 4.01
N LEU A 214 2.37 6.81 3.80
CA LEU A 214 2.80 8.07 3.23
C LEU A 214 2.79 8.00 1.71
N ILE A 215 1.95 8.80 1.06
CA ILE A 215 2.04 9.06 -0.37
C ILE A 215 3.15 10.06 -0.59
N ILE A 216 4.13 9.71 -1.41
CA ILE A 216 5.19 10.61 -1.84
C ILE A 216 5.05 10.93 -3.31
N THR A 217 5.31 12.17 -3.67
CA THR A 217 5.38 12.62 -5.06
C THR A 217 6.62 13.45 -5.28
N GLY A 218 7.18 13.42 -6.48
CA GLY A 218 8.36 14.22 -6.79
C GLY A 218 8.69 14.26 -8.27
N TRP A 219 9.53 15.22 -8.64
CA TRP A 219 10.05 15.41 -9.99
C TRP A 219 11.53 15.05 -10.02
N LYS A 220 11.97 14.34 -11.06
CA LYS A 220 13.38 14.01 -11.27
C LYS A 220 14.14 15.19 -11.87
N HIS A 221 15.12 15.65 -11.12
CA HIS A 221 16.00 16.77 -11.49
C HIS A 221 17.18 16.34 -12.36
N PRO A 222 17.90 17.27 -13.02
CA PRO A 222 19.07 16.95 -13.86
C PRO A 222 20.21 16.24 -13.13
N ASN A 223 20.35 16.43 -11.80
CA ASN A 223 21.34 15.72 -10.98
C ASN A 223 20.91 14.29 -10.61
N GLY A 224 19.74 13.85 -11.06
CA GLY A 224 19.17 12.53 -10.78
C GLY A 224 18.34 12.44 -9.50
N ASP A 225 18.40 13.44 -8.61
CA ASP A 225 17.54 13.47 -7.42
C ASP A 225 16.07 13.60 -7.82
N VAL A 226 15.20 12.96 -7.06
CA VAL A 226 13.76 13.24 -7.10
C VAL A 226 13.40 14.14 -5.93
N VAL A 227 12.84 15.31 -6.23
CA VAL A 227 12.46 16.32 -5.24
C VAL A 227 10.95 16.55 -5.26
N GLY A 228 10.34 16.54 -4.09
CA GLY A 228 8.91 16.71 -3.96
C GLY A 228 8.44 16.78 -2.51
N GLN A 229 7.33 16.08 -2.23
CA GLN A 229 6.72 16.17 -0.90
C GLN A 229 6.01 14.86 -0.51
N VAL A 230 5.80 14.69 0.79
CA VAL A 230 4.78 13.79 1.34
C VAL A 230 3.45 14.50 1.15
N GLU A 231 2.50 13.84 0.51
CA GLU A 231 1.17 14.40 0.30
C GLU A 231 0.40 14.54 1.64
N ARG A 232 -0.70 15.28 1.63
CA ARG A 232 -1.50 15.51 2.85
C ARG A 232 -2.57 14.46 3.08
N ASP A 233 -2.76 13.59 2.11
CA ASP A 233 -3.58 12.39 2.19
C ASP A 233 -2.69 11.15 2.36
N MET A 234 -3.29 10.07 2.84
CA MET A 234 -2.59 8.83 3.16
C MET A 234 -3.19 7.66 2.40
N ALA A 235 -2.36 6.68 2.07
CA ALA A 235 -2.77 5.41 1.50
C ALA A 235 -1.83 4.29 1.94
N GLY A 236 -2.37 3.10 2.16
CA GLY A 236 -1.59 1.88 2.36
C GLY A 236 -1.69 1.00 1.12
N PHE A 237 -0.55 0.67 0.52
CA PHE A 237 -0.47 -0.35 -0.53
C PHE A 237 0.33 -1.54 -0.05
N MET A 238 0.13 -2.68 -0.71
CA MET A 238 0.96 -3.87 -0.56
C MET A 238 2.40 -3.53 -0.92
N ILE A 239 3.36 -4.10 -0.17
CA ILE A 239 4.79 -3.85 -0.39
C ILE A 239 5.24 -4.61 -1.64
N THR A 240 6.21 -4.06 -2.38
CA THR A 240 6.88 -4.81 -3.45
C THR A 240 7.49 -6.09 -2.88
N ARG A 241 7.38 -7.17 -3.65
CA ARG A 241 7.94 -8.48 -3.33
C ARG A 241 8.75 -9.02 -4.50
N SER A 242 9.72 -9.86 -4.21
CA SER A 242 10.58 -10.51 -5.20
C SER A 242 10.25 -11.99 -5.41
N GLY A 243 9.14 -12.47 -4.86
CA GLY A 243 8.72 -13.87 -4.93
C GLY A 243 7.20 -14.01 -4.96
N ASP A 244 6.73 -15.24 -4.78
CA ASP A 244 5.31 -15.56 -4.81
C ASP A 244 4.55 -15.07 -3.59
N ASP A 245 5.22 -14.94 -2.44
CA ASP A 245 4.64 -14.44 -1.18
C ASP A 245 5.65 -13.55 -0.45
N TYR A 246 5.20 -12.95 0.66
CA TYR A 246 6.08 -12.21 1.55
C TYR A 246 6.96 -13.16 2.37
N PRO A 247 8.15 -12.68 2.84
CA PRO A 247 8.92 -13.42 3.82
C PRO A 247 8.06 -13.78 5.04
N PRO A 248 8.34 -14.91 5.72
CA PRO A 248 7.65 -15.27 6.95
C PRO A 248 7.70 -14.11 7.96
N ALA A 249 6.58 -13.85 8.62
CA ALA A 249 6.53 -12.91 9.74
C ALA A 249 7.39 -13.43 10.91
N LEU A 250 7.72 -12.54 11.84
CA LEU A 250 8.52 -12.85 13.03
C LEU A 250 7.71 -13.64 14.08
N ALA A 251 7.04 -14.72 13.66
CA ALA A 251 6.09 -15.48 14.47
C ALA A 251 6.70 -16.01 15.79
N GLU A 252 7.93 -16.52 15.74
CA GLU A 252 8.63 -17.01 16.94
C GLU A 252 8.90 -15.88 17.94
N LEU A 253 9.21 -14.68 17.44
CA LEU A 253 9.45 -13.53 18.30
C LEU A 253 8.14 -12.96 18.87
N PHE A 254 7.04 -13.02 18.11
CA PHE A 254 5.71 -12.73 18.65
C PHE A 254 5.30 -13.71 19.76
N ALA A 255 5.55 -15.01 19.57
CA ALA A 255 5.29 -16.01 20.59
C ALA A 255 6.14 -15.77 21.86
N LEU A 256 7.44 -15.44 21.69
CA LEU A 256 8.30 -15.05 22.80
C LEU A 256 7.76 -13.81 23.54
N ALA A 257 7.40 -12.76 22.80
CA ALA A 257 6.89 -11.52 23.37
C ALA A 257 5.55 -11.71 24.11
N HIS A 258 4.77 -12.73 23.72
CA HIS A 258 3.49 -13.04 24.37
C HIS A 258 3.68 -13.49 25.83
N ASP A 259 4.65 -14.34 26.11
CA ASP A 259 4.78 -15.05 27.39
C ASP A 259 5.99 -14.60 28.24
N ALA A 260 7.02 -14.05 27.61
CA ALA A 260 8.26 -13.73 28.32
C ALA A 260 8.14 -12.45 29.16
N ASP A 261 8.87 -12.43 30.28
CA ASP A 261 9.16 -11.20 30.99
C ASP A 261 10.25 -10.41 30.26
N GLY A 262 10.07 -9.10 30.18
CA GLY A 262 11.05 -8.22 29.54
C GLY A 262 12.28 -8.02 30.44
N GLU A 263 13.45 -7.77 29.82
CA GLU A 263 14.63 -7.28 30.53
C GLU A 263 14.34 -5.97 31.31
N GLN A 264 13.40 -5.19 30.79
CA GLN A 264 12.89 -3.99 31.38
C GLN A 264 11.37 -4.07 31.50
N THR A 265 10.87 -3.81 32.71
CA THR A 265 9.44 -3.63 32.99
C THR A 265 9.21 -2.19 33.45
N SER A 266 8.17 -1.56 32.92
CA SER A 266 7.82 -0.16 33.24
C SER A 266 6.32 0.06 33.11
N THR A 267 5.85 1.22 33.55
CA THR A 267 4.47 1.68 33.32
C THR A 267 4.48 2.71 32.18
N GLY A 268 3.75 2.43 31.12
CA GLY A 268 3.60 3.36 29.99
C GLY A 268 2.74 4.57 30.36
N ARG A 269 2.97 5.65 29.65
CA ARG A 269 2.27 6.92 29.91
C ARG A 269 0.88 6.99 29.29
N TYR A 270 0.68 6.34 28.16
CA TYR A 270 -0.53 6.45 27.34
C TYR A 270 -1.24 5.10 27.22
N PRO A 271 -2.57 5.09 27.09
CA PRO A 271 -3.33 3.85 26.86
C PRO A 271 -2.78 3.05 25.68
N VAL A 272 -2.95 1.73 25.72
CA VAL A 272 -2.60 0.86 24.59
C VAL A 272 -3.40 1.27 23.34
N VAL A 273 -2.73 1.34 22.19
CA VAL A 273 -3.32 1.69 20.92
C VAL A 273 -2.97 0.64 19.87
N ASP A 274 -3.90 0.37 18.97
CA ASP A 274 -3.64 -0.40 17.75
C ASP A 274 -2.82 0.45 16.77
N VAL A 275 -1.49 0.30 16.84
CA VAL A 275 -0.54 1.07 16.02
C VAL A 275 -0.68 0.72 14.54
N ALA A 276 -1.02 -0.53 14.21
CA ALA A 276 -1.17 -0.97 12.83
C ALA A 276 -2.29 -0.19 12.10
N ASN A 277 -3.37 0.12 12.81
CA ASN A 277 -4.49 0.90 12.29
C ASN A 277 -4.39 2.41 12.59
N ALA A 278 -3.40 2.84 13.37
CA ALA A 278 -3.09 4.25 13.60
C ALA A 278 -2.06 4.75 12.59
N TRP A 279 -2.48 5.02 11.34
CA TRP A 279 -1.64 5.24 10.16
C TRP A 279 -0.49 6.24 10.37
N GLU A 280 -0.74 7.37 11.04
CA GLU A 280 0.28 8.38 11.30
C GLU A 280 1.32 7.89 12.33
N LEU A 281 0.88 7.22 13.40
CA LEU A 281 1.78 6.60 14.38
C LEU A 281 2.61 5.48 13.75
N ARG A 282 1.97 4.58 12.98
CA ARG A 282 2.64 3.52 12.26
C ARG A 282 3.71 4.07 11.32
N SER A 283 3.35 5.09 10.52
CA SER A 283 4.29 5.71 9.58
C SER A 283 5.47 6.36 10.29
N MET A 284 5.22 7.05 11.40
CA MET A 284 6.30 7.67 12.18
C MET A 284 7.17 6.63 12.89
N LEU A 285 6.58 5.52 13.34
CA LEU A 285 7.33 4.41 13.94
C LEU A 285 8.25 3.76 12.91
N GLU A 286 7.76 3.47 11.70
CA GLU A 286 8.60 2.95 10.62
C GLU A 286 9.76 3.89 10.28
N VAL A 287 9.53 5.21 10.28
CA VAL A 287 10.59 6.21 10.07
C VAL A 287 11.61 6.22 11.22
N ALA A 288 11.19 5.99 12.46
CA ALA A 288 12.04 6.06 13.64
C ALA A 288 12.74 4.73 13.97
N ALA A 289 12.12 3.62 13.65
CA ALA A 289 12.57 2.25 13.87
C ALA A 289 12.11 1.38 12.70
N PRO A 290 12.79 1.41 11.55
CA PRO A 290 12.39 0.70 10.34
C PRO A 290 12.31 -0.81 10.57
N GLY A 291 11.27 -1.46 10.01
CA GLY A 291 11.13 -2.91 10.03
C GLY A 291 10.44 -3.48 11.28
N VAL A 292 9.87 -2.65 12.14
CA VAL A 292 9.08 -3.14 13.27
C VAL A 292 7.78 -3.77 12.77
N GLU A 293 7.54 -5.02 13.17
CA GLU A 293 6.25 -5.70 12.97
C GLU A 293 5.35 -5.47 14.18
N LEU A 294 4.05 -5.35 13.91
CA LEU A 294 3.04 -4.89 14.86
C LEU A 294 1.98 -5.96 15.08
N GLY A 295 1.64 -6.20 16.33
CA GLY A 295 0.52 -7.04 16.73
C GLY A 295 -0.39 -6.31 17.70
N TYR A 296 -1.69 -6.65 17.68
CA TYR A 296 -2.67 -6.10 18.60
C TYR A 296 -3.73 -7.14 18.92
N ALA A 297 -4.07 -7.27 20.19
CA ALA A 297 -5.09 -8.20 20.67
C ALA A 297 -6.02 -7.54 21.68
N THR A 298 -7.28 -7.97 21.68
CA THR A 298 -8.29 -7.57 22.65
C THR A 298 -8.96 -8.79 23.26
N SER A 299 -9.17 -8.79 24.59
CA SER A 299 -9.95 -9.79 25.30
C SER A 299 -10.86 -9.07 26.31
N GLY A 300 -12.12 -8.90 25.97
CA GLY A 300 -13.03 -8.04 26.71
C GLY A 300 -12.53 -6.60 26.76
N ARG A 301 -12.15 -6.12 27.96
CA ARG A 301 -11.56 -4.78 28.12
C ARG A 301 -10.04 -4.78 28.17
N GLN A 302 -9.40 -5.93 28.18
CA GLN A 302 -7.94 -6.05 28.11
C GLN A 302 -7.48 -5.75 26.70
N ARG A 303 -6.45 -4.92 26.58
CA ARG A 303 -5.79 -4.56 25.33
C ARG A 303 -4.32 -4.87 25.44
N THR A 304 -3.76 -5.49 24.42
CA THR A 304 -2.33 -5.80 24.35
C THR A 304 -1.80 -5.45 22.97
N ALA A 305 -0.71 -4.67 22.95
CA ALA A 305 0.03 -4.37 21.73
C ALA A 305 1.41 -5.03 21.79
N TYR A 306 1.85 -5.52 20.63
CA TYR A 306 3.14 -6.16 20.44
C TYR A 306 3.91 -5.40 19.36
N LEU A 307 5.19 -5.16 19.59
CA LEU A 307 6.15 -4.63 18.64
C LEU A 307 7.32 -5.58 18.61
N VAL A 308 7.69 -6.09 17.43
CA VAL A 308 8.83 -7.00 17.30
C VAL A 308 9.71 -6.55 16.13
N HIS A 309 11.02 -6.79 16.21
CA HIS A 309 11.98 -6.44 15.19
C HIS A 309 12.99 -7.57 14.98
N SER A 310 13.46 -7.75 13.76
CA SER A 310 14.33 -8.87 13.36
C SER A 310 15.68 -8.94 14.07
N ASP A 311 16.10 -7.86 14.75
CA ASP A 311 17.32 -7.86 15.60
C ASP A 311 17.12 -8.53 16.97
N GLY A 312 15.92 -9.09 17.22
CA GLY A 312 15.53 -9.69 18.49
C GLY A 312 14.88 -8.73 19.49
N SER A 313 14.73 -7.45 19.13
CA SER A 313 14.01 -6.50 19.97
C SER A 313 12.52 -6.77 19.96
N TRP A 314 11.90 -6.70 21.12
CA TRP A 314 10.46 -6.80 21.25
C TRP A 314 9.93 -5.94 22.41
N ALA A 315 8.65 -5.57 22.31
CA ALA A 315 7.90 -4.95 23.37
C ALA A 315 6.47 -5.50 23.41
N ARG A 316 5.96 -5.72 24.62
CA ARG A 316 4.55 -6.00 24.91
C ARG A 316 4.04 -4.96 25.87
N ALA A 317 2.90 -4.36 25.59
CA ALA A 317 2.22 -3.44 26.49
C ALA A 317 0.78 -3.89 26.69
N SER A 318 0.38 -4.08 27.95
CA SER A 318 -0.95 -4.57 28.30
C SER A 318 -1.62 -3.65 29.31
N ALA A 319 -2.90 -3.35 29.08
CA ALA A 319 -3.69 -2.54 29.98
C ALA A 319 -5.17 -2.92 29.95
N HIS A 320 -5.87 -2.61 31.03
CA HIS A 320 -7.32 -2.67 31.03
C HIS A 320 -7.89 -1.33 30.54
N TRP A 321 -8.57 -1.36 29.38
CA TRP A 321 -9.23 -0.22 28.74
C TRP A 321 -8.28 0.97 28.47
N THR A 322 -8.36 2.04 29.26
CA THR A 322 -7.57 3.27 29.11
C THR A 322 -6.54 3.46 30.23
N ASP A 323 -6.34 2.44 31.07
CA ASP A 323 -5.34 2.49 32.12
C ASP A 323 -3.93 2.61 31.55
N PRO A 324 -2.97 3.16 32.31
CA PRO A 324 -1.57 3.11 31.97
C PRO A 324 -1.10 1.66 31.78
N PRO A 325 -0.46 1.31 30.66
CA PRO A 325 -0.07 -0.06 30.40
C PRO A 325 1.14 -0.51 31.25
N GLU A 326 1.12 -1.77 31.63
CA GLU A 326 2.34 -2.48 31.99
C GLU A 326 3.10 -2.83 30.71
N VAL A 327 4.38 -2.47 30.66
CA VAL A 327 5.23 -2.61 29.49
C VAL A 327 6.41 -3.52 29.81
N HIS A 328 6.57 -4.59 29.02
CA HIS A 328 7.74 -5.46 29.00
C HIS A 328 8.48 -5.23 27.68
N GLN A 329 9.79 -5.03 27.73
CA GLN A 329 10.60 -4.92 26.52
C GLN A 329 12.01 -5.47 26.68
N SER A 330 12.57 -6.00 25.60
CA SER A 330 13.90 -6.61 25.54
C SER A 330 14.58 -6.33 24.21
N GLY A 331 15.88 -6.60 24.16
CA GLY A 331 16.71 -6.51 22.95
C GLY A 331 17.41 -5.17 22.77
N PRO A 332 18.15 -4.99 21.68
CA PRO A 332 18.96 -3.80 21.40
C PRO A 332 18.17 -2.49 21.34
N GLN A 333 16.94 -2.55 20.79
CA GLN A 333 16.05 -1.40 20.69
C GLN A 333 14.98 -1.42 21.78
N ARG A 334 14.64 -0.25 22.30
CA ARG A 334 13.52 -0.05 23.22
C ARG A 334 12.32 0.46 22.42
N LEU A 335 11.58 -0.49 21.83
CA LEU A 335 10.54 -0.20 20.82
C LEU A 335 9.35 0.56 21.42
N TRP A 336 8.94 0.22 22.65
CA TRP A 336 7.87 0.97 23.31
C TRP A 336 8.28 2.39 23.67
N ASP A 337 9.52 2.60 24.10
CA ASP A 337 10.03 3.94 24.38
C ASP A 337 10.09 4.79 23.11
N ALA A 338 10.39 4.17 21.96
CA ALA A 338 10.33 4.86 20.65
C ALA A 338 8.89 5.29 20.34
N LEU A 339 7.90 4.41 20.51
CA LEU A 339 6.50 4.72 20.31
C LEU A 339 6.02 5.83 21.28
N GLU A 340 6.41 5.77 22.55
CA GLU A 340 6.04 6.81 23.53
C GLU A 340 6.65 8.17 23.19
N ARG A 341 7.89 8.23 22.73
CA ARG A 341 8.48 9.49 22.23
C ARG A 341 7.69 10.10 21.08
N ILE A 342 7.21 9.26 20.13
CA ILE A 342 6.36 9.70 19.02
C ILE A 342 5.03 10.25 19.57
N ARG A 343 4.39 9.53 20.48
CA ARG A 343 3.11 9.96 21.09
C ARG A 343 3.26 11.23 21.94
N ASN A 344 4.37 11.36 22.69
CA ASN A 344 4.70 12.59 23.41
C ASN A 344 4.79 13.78 22.46
N ARG A 345 5.45 13.59 21.33
CA ARG A 345 5.56 14.63 20.30
C ARG A 345 4.21 14.99 19.72
N LEU A 346 3.42 13.98 19.32
CA LEU A 346 2.07 14.20 18.79
C LEU A 346 1.19 15.00 19.77
N ASN A 347 1.22 14.65 21.04
CA ASN A 347 0.42 15.34 22.06
C ASN A 347 0.93 16.75 22.35
N ALA A 348 2.25 17.00 22.24
CA ALA A 348 2.82 18.31 22.49
C ALA A 348 2.68 19.28 21.30
N GLU A 349 2.81 18.77 20.07
CA GLU A 349 2.83 19.57 18.85
C GLU A 349 1.47 19.53 18.09
N GLY A 350 0.55 18.62 18.46
CA GLY A 350 -0.75 18.45 17.82
C GLY A 350 -0.70 17.73 16.47
N ALA A 351 0.50 17.47 15.90
CA ALA A 351 0.72 16.75 14.64
C ALA A 351 2.12 16.17 14.58
N LEU A 352 2.29 15.09 13.83
CA LEU A 352 3.61 14.57 13.46
C LEU A 352 4.15 15.27 12.20
N PRO A 353 5.48 15.36 12.02
CA PRO A 353 6.07 16.14 10.93
C PRO A 353 6.09 15.40 9.58
N LEU A 354 5.14 14.52 9.35
CA LEU A 354 5.10 13.65 8.17
C LEU A 354 4.39 14.31 6.98
N LEU A 355 3.10 14.65 7.15
CA LEU A 355 2.30 15.19 6.07
C LEU A 355 2.78 16.57 5.66
N GLY A 356 3.04 16.75 4.36
CA GLY A 356 3.62 17.97 3.81
C GLY A 356 5.12 18.13 4.07
N ALA A 357 5.82 17.10 4.56
CA ALA A 357 7.27 17.08 4.60
C ALA A 357 7.86 17.15 3.20
N GLN A 358 8.99 17.83 3.05
CA GLN A 358 9.77 17.80 1.81
C GLN A 358 10.40 16.42 1.65
N VAL A 359 10.43 15.94 0.41
CA VAL A 359 11.04 14.68 0.00
C VAL A 359 12.19 14.96 -0.94
N ARG A 360 13.35 14.39 -0.68
CA ARG A 360 14.46 14.26 -1.63
C ARG A 360 14.90 12.81 -1.68
N ILE A 361 14.83 12.19 -2.85
CA ILE A 361 15.31 10.83 -3.05
C ILE A 361 16.54 10.92 -3.95
N THR A 362 17.66 10.41 -3.48
CA THR A 362 18.93 10.39 -4.22
C THR A 362 18.92 9.25 -5.26
N PRO A 363 19.79 9.29 -6.28
CA PRO A 363 19.83 8.25 -7.32
C PRO A 363 20.06 6.82 -6.82
N ASP A 364 20.67 6.65 -5.66
CA ASP A 364 20.85 5.37 -4.97
C ASP A 364 19.62 4.91 -4.17
N GLY A 365 18.53 5.71 -4.18
CA GLY A 365 17.25 5.39 -3.57
C GLY A 365 17.11 5.80 -2.11
N VAL A 366 18.09 6.49 -1.52
CA VAL A 366 17.96 7.01 -0.15
C VAL A 366 16.92 8.11 -0.12
N CYS A 367 15.91 7.96 0.74
CA CYS A 367 14.80 8.89 0.89
C CYS A 367 15.03 9.80 2.11
N HIS A 368 15.20 11.10 1.87
CA HIS A 368 15.30 12.11 2.90
C HIS A 368 13.98 12.83 3.07
N LEU A 369 13.46 12.85 4.29
CA LEU A 369 12.27 13.60 4.67
C LEU A 369 12.66 14.75 5.59
N SER A 370 12.06 15.95 5.38
CA SER A 370 12.32 17.09 6.23
C SER A 370 11.10 18.00 6.36
N ARG A 371 10.89 18.54 7.59
CA ARG A 371 9.88 19.56 7.88
C ARG A 371 10.33 20.44 9.04
N GLY A 372 10.61 21.69 8.78
CA GLY A 372 11.19 22.59 9.77
C GLY A 372 12.57 22.10 10.25
N ARG A 373 12.70 21.84 11.55
CA ARG A 373 13.93 21.30 12.15
C ARG A 373 14.02 19.78 12.13
N TRP A 374 12.91 19.10 11.82
CA TRP A 374 12.90 17.65 11.73
C TRP A 374 13.43 17.18 10.39
N HIS A 375 14.32 16.22 10.41
CA HIS A 375 14.83 15.52 9.24
C HIS A 375 15.15 14.08 9.58
N VAL A 376 15.03 13.21 8.57
CA VAL A 376 15.36 11.78 8.65
C VAL A 376 15.78 11.27 7.28
N SER A 377 16.59 10.22 7.27
CA SER A 377 16.98 9.50 6.05
C SER A 377 16.59 8.04 6.22
N MET A 378 15.96 7.47 5.18
CA MET A 378 15.53 6.07 5.12
C MET A 378 16.25 5.39 3.96
N GLY A 379 16.65 4.10 4.14
CA GLY A 379 17.34 3.32 3.11
C GLY A 379 18.83 3.62 2.96
N ALA A 380 19.43 4.38 3.86
CA ALA A 380 20.90 4.45 4.00
C ALA A 380 21.40 3.11 4.58
N LEU A 381 22.41 2.51 3.93
CA LEU A 381 23.11 1.32 4.41
C LEU A 381 24.00 1.67 5.60
#